data_2c7af9e64ba6cb6f13a3c5cf8a8a802c
#
_entry.id   2c7af9e64ba6cb6f13a3c5cf8a8a802c
#
_cell.length_a   1.000
_cell.length_b   1.000
_cell.length_c   1.000
_cell.angle_alpha   90.00
_cell.angle_beta   90.00
_cell.angle_gamma   90.00
#
_symmetry.space_group_name_H-M   'P 1'
#
loop_
_entity.id
_entity.type
_entity.pdbx_description
1 polymer ?
#
loop_
_entity_poly.entity_id
_entity_poly.type
_entity_poly.pdbx_seq_one_letter_code
_entity_poly.pdbx_strand_id
1 'polypeptide(L)'
;MATRHGRPRRRTLGLIALLALVVAAGAAAWSLRPQPLLPEAQASLGAKPDTAFKKVGESYEWMPPSMHYSVGLIVYPGARVLPAAYGPLAQRIAAHGYLVVVASMPLNLAVLDIDAANAIMAEHPEVTRWAIAGHSLGGAMAAQYVGTHPGVMRGLALWAAYPPGDISTSGVAATSIFGTLDAGADKMASPDTRRELPPDTVFVPIAGGNHEQMGWYTGQPNDPPATISRDDQQGQVAEATLAMLARVQAQPDQFPAPAPSVGPPASPGPPASPVSPASPVPAASGASSPSGA
;
A
#
# COMPACT_ATOMS: atom_id res chain seq x y z
N MET A 1 35.35 -68.60 -3.09
CA MET A 1 34.62 -67.66 -3.93
C MET A 1 33.76 -66.77 -3.06
N ALA A 2 34.18 -65.52 -2.79
CA ALA A 2 33.46 -64.59 -1.93
C ALA A 2 32.82 -63.54 -2.83
N THR A 3 31.50 -63.55 -2.94
CA THR A 3 30.71 -62.62 -3.73
C THR A 3 30.55 -61.29 -2.97
N ARG A 4 31.20 -60.23 -3.47
CA ARG A 4 31.02 -58.86 -2.98
C ARG A 4 29.66 -58.31 -3.46
N HIS A 5 28.64 -58.36 -2.60
CA HIS A 5 27.37 -57.64 -2.77
C HIS A 5 27.31 -56.56 -1.71
N GLY A 6 27.65 -55.31 -2.04
CA GLY A 6 27.63 -54.28 -1.00
C GLY A 6 27.71 -52.82 -1.44
N ARG A 7 27.45 -52.44 -2.72
CA ARG A 7 27.52 -51.00 -3.09
C ARG A 7 26.36 -50.38 -3.87
N PRO A 8 25.34 -51.08 -4.36
CA PRO A 8 24.21 -50.38 -5.04
C PRO A 8 23.25 -49.66 -4.07
N ARG A 9 23.05 -50.21 -2.86
CA ARG A 9 22.04 -49.67 -1.90
C ARG A 9 22.26 -48.21 -1.48
N ARG A 10 23.49 -47.74 -1.26
CA ARG A 10 23.75 -46.34 -0.82
C ARG A 10 23.48 -45.33 -1.95
N ARG A 11 23.83 -45.64 -3.19
CA ARG A 11 23.53 -44.78 -4.36
C ARG A 11 22.05 -44.72 -4.65
N THR A 12 21.34 -45.84 -4.55
CA THR A 12 19.88 -45.91 -4.73
C THR A 12 19.12 -45.14 -3.65
N LEU A 13 19.55 -45.27 -2.38
CA LEU A 13 18.98 -44.50 -1.27
C LEU A 13 19.24 -42.99 -1.46
N GLY A 14 20.43 -42.58 -1.92
CA GLY A 14 20.73 -41.18 -2.22
C GLY A 14 19.85 -40.60 -3.35
N LEU A 15 19.60 -41.39 -4.41
CA LEU A 15 18.71 -41.00 -5.50
C LEU A 15 17.24 -40.88 -5.03
N ILE A 16 16.77 -41.80 -4.21
CA ILE A 16 15.42 -41.75 -3.65
C ILE A 16 15.26 -40.52 -2.74
N ALA A 17 16.25 -40.25 -1.88
CA ALA A 17 16.23 -39.06 -1.02
C ALA A 17 16.23 -37.74 -1.82
N LEU A 18 17.04 -37.68 -2.90
CA LEU A 18 17.05 -36.53 -3.79
C LEU A 18 15.72 -36.35 -4.51
N LEU A 19 15.12 -37.43 -5.02
CA LEU A 19 13.82 -37.40 -5.67
C LEU A 19 12.72 -36.94 -4.68
N ALA A 20 12.73 -37.46 -3.45
CA ALA A 20 11.80 -37.03 -2.41
C ALA A 20 11.95 -35.54 -2.07
N LEU A 21 13.18 -35.04 -2.00
CA LEU A 21 13.46 -33.62 -1.79
C LEU A 21 12.94 -32.75 -2.96
N VAL A 22 13.15 -33.17 -4.19
CA VAL A 22 12.66 -32.47 -5.40
C VAL A 22 11.13 -32.45 -5.43
N VAL A 23 10.48 -33.58 -5.10
CA VAL A 23 9.02 -33.65 -5.03
C VAL A 23 8.49 -32.76 -3.90
N ALA A 24 9.11 -32.78 -2.72
CA ALA A 24 8.72 -31.91 -1.60
C ALA A 24 8.90 -30.42 -1.92
N ALA A 25 10.04 -30.07 -2.56
CA ALA A 25 10.28 -28.71 -3.01
C ALA A 25 9.27 -28.27 -4.10
N GLY A 26 8.94 -29.16 -5.02
CA GLY A 26 7.91 -28.91 -6.05
C GLY A 26 6.52 -28.71 -5.44
N ALA A 27 6.13 -29.53 -4.46
CA ALA A 27 4.89 -29.41 -3.74
C ALA A 27 4.82 -28.11 -2.92
N ALA A 28 5.92 -27.74 -2.25
CA ALA A 28 6.02 -26.46 -1.55
C ALA A 28 5.90 -25.28 -2.51
N ALA A 29 6.62 -25.28 -3.64
CA ALA A 29 6.52 -24.25 -4.65
C ALA A 29 5.11 -24.14 -5.25
N TRP A 30 4.44 -25.28 -5.46
CA TRP A 30 3.05 -25.30 -5.89
C TRP A 30 2.12 -24.68 -4.87
N SER A 31 2.29 -25.00 -3.58
CA SER A 31 1.46 -24.49 -2.48
C SER A 31 1.62 -22.98 -2.27
N LEU A 32 2.77 -22.42 -2.65
CA LEU A 32 3.09 -20.99 -2.53
C LEU A 32 2.76 -20.19 -3.79
N ARG A 33 2.17 -20.82 -4.82
CA ARG A 33 1.79 -20.07 -6.03
C ARG A 33 0.82 -18.96 -5.69
N PRO A 34 1.01 -17.76 -6.27
CA PRO A 34 0.05 -16.68 -6.14
C PRO A 34 -1.31 -17.07 -6.67
N GLN A 35 -2.35 -16.55 -6.06
CA GLN A 35 -3.73 -16.64 -6.54
C GLN A 35 -3.86 -15.92 -7.89
N PRO A 36 -4.64 -16.47 -8.86
CA PRO A 36 -4.85 -15.83 -10.15
C PRO A 36 -5.54 -14.47 -10.01
N LEU A 37 -5.00 -13.46 -10.70
CA LEU A 37 -5.60 -12.13 -10.76
C LEU A 37 -6.77 -12.09 -11.74
N LEU A 38 -7.76 -11.28 -11.41
CA LEU A 38 -8.83 -10.89 -12.33
C LEU A 38 -8.37 -9.74 -13.26
N PRO A 39 -8.98 -9.58 -14.45
CA PRO A 39 -8.59 -8.54 -15.41
C PRO A 39 -8.62 -7.11 -14.84
N GLU A 40 -9.54 -6.81 -13.96
CA GLU A 40 -9.70 -5.51 -13.31
C GLU A 40 -8.49 -5.14 -12.44
N ALA A 41 -7.86 -6.13 -11.79
CA ALA A 41 -6.61 -5.93 -11.07
C ALA A 41 -5.50 -5.43 -12.01
N GLN A 42 -5.35 -6.06 -13.17
CA GLN A 42 -4.38 -5.64 -14.19
C GLN A 42 -4.71 -4.25 -14.76
N ALA A 43 -6.00 -3.98 -15.03
CA ALA A 43 -6.46 -2.70 -15.55
C ALA A 43 -6.27 -1.52 -14.57
N SER A 44 -6.06 -1.81 -13.27
CA SER A 44 -5.79 -0.80 -12.24
C SER A 44 -4.32 -0.38 -12.16
N LEU A 45 -3.42 -1.12 -12.83
CA LEU A 45 -1.99 -0.82 -12.86
C LEU A 45 -1.70 0.26 -13.92
N GLY A 46 -2.03 1.49 -13.61
CA GLY A 46 -1.83 2.63 -14.48
C GLY A 46 -2.52 3.88 -13.95
N ALA A 47 -2.10 5.04 -14.45
CA ALA A 47 -2.74 6.30 -14.12
C ALA A 47 -4.16 6.35 -14.69
N LYS A 48 -5.06 6.94 -13.94
CA LYS A 48 -6.45 7.27 -14.33
C LYS A 48 -6.63 8.78 -14.24
N PRO A 49 -7.73 9.35 -14.78
CA PRO A 49 -7.98 10.78 -14.65
C PRO A 49 -8.01 11.30 -13.21
N ASP A 50 -8.41 10.45 -12.26
CA ASP A 50 -8.59 10.75 -10.84
C ASP A 50 -7.50 10.15 -9.94
N THR A 51 -6.52 9.42 -10.48
CA THR A 51 -5.41 8.83 -9.71
C THR A 51 -4.14 8.71 -10.52
N ALA A 52 -3.00 9.05 -9.90
CA ALA A 52 -1.68 8.70 -10.38
C ALA A 52 -1.29 7.30 -9.89
N PHE A 53 -0.41 6.63 -10.63
CA PHE A 53 0.10 5.30 -10.31
C PHE A 53 1.61 5.27 -10.43
N LYS A 54 2.28 4.57 -9.49
CA LYS A 54 3.71 4.32 -9.52
C LYS A 54 4.01 2.92 -8.97
N LYS A 55 4.98 2.23 -9.56
CA LYS A 55 5.57 1.03 -8.98
C LYS A 55 6.91 1.42 -8.35
N VAL A 56 7.09 1.12 -7.05
CA VAL A 56 8.32 1.39 -6.30
C VAL A 56 8.84 0.05 -5.77
N GLY A 57 10.01 -0.36 -6.26
CA GLY A 57 10.45 -1.74 -6.05
C GLY A 57 9.41 -2.74 -6.55
N GLU A 58 8.91 -3.56 -5.67
CA GLU A 58 7.82 -4.50 -5.95
C GLU A 58 6.46 -4.04 -5.40
N SER A 59 6.41 -2.92 -4.64
CA SER A 59 5.17 -2.33 -4.12
C SER A 59 4.48 -1.45 -5.15
N TYR A 60 3.18 -1.25 -4.98
CA TYR A 60 2.37 -0.42 -5.87
C TYR A 60 1.76 0.75 -5.11
N GLU A 61 1.82 1.93 -5.71
CA GLU A 61 1.35 3.19 -5.15
C GLU A 61 0.29 3.83 -6.01
N TRP A 62 -0.79 4.26 -5.38
CA TRP A 62 -1.83 5.10 -5.98
C TRP A 62 -1.94 6.40 -5.19
N MET A 63 -1.97 7.51 -5.89
CA MET A 63 -1.95 8.86 -5.34
C MET A 63 -3.07 9.69 -5.93
N PRO A 64 -3.60 10.69 -5.22
CA PRO A 64 -4.53 11.65 -5.82
C PRO A 64 -3.83 12.44 -6.93
N PRO A 65 -4.57 12.92 -7.97
CA PRO A 65 -3.98 13.63 -9.09
C PRO A 65 -3.33 14.96 -8.67
N SER A 66 -3.77 15.55 -7.56
CA SER A 66 -3.17 16.75 -6.98
C SER A 66 -1.76 16.54 -6.45
N MET A 67 -1.35 15.28 -6.22
CA MET A 67 -0.09 14.92 -5.55
C MET A 67 0.08 15.57 -4.17
N HIS A 68 -1.01 16.05 -3.56
CA HIS A 68 -1.03 16.63 -2.21
C HIS A 68 -1.81 15.71 -1.29
N TYR A 69 -1.12 15.12 -0.34
CA TYR A 69 -1.67 14.23 0.68
C TYR A 69 -0.83 14.33 1.95
N SER A 70 -1.47 14.26 3.11
CA SER A 70 -0.82 14.22 4.42
C SER A 70 -1.12 12.93 5.17
N VAL A 71 -2.03 12.11 4.63
CA VAL A 71 -2.40 10.80 5.18
C VAL A 71 -2.06 9.72 4.17
N GLY A 72 -1.34 8.71 4.63
CA GLY A 72 -1.02 7.50 3.87
C GLY A 72 -1.70 6.27 4.45
N LEU A 73 -2.11 5.36 3.56
CA LEU A 73 -2.61 4.03 3.88
C LEU A 73 -1.66 2.98 3.32
N ILE A 74 -1.07 2.18 4.19
CA ILE A 74 -0.30 1.00 3.81
C ILE A 74 -1.22 -0.22 3.83
N VAL A 75 -1.21 -1.03 2.77
CA VAL A 75 -2.05 -2.23 2.66
C VAL A 75 -1.17 -3.48 2.62
N TYR A 76 -1.40 -4.39 3.55
CA TYR A 76 -0.76 -5.70 3.59
C TYR A 76 -1.66 -6.74 2.89
N PRO A 77 -1.17 -7.37 1.80
CA PRO A 77 -1.91 -8.38 1.06
C PRO A 77 -2.22 -9.64 1.86
N GLY A 78 -3.30 -10.32 1.50
CA GLY A 78 -3.60 -11.66 1.99
C GLY A 78 -2.54 -12.70 1.54
N ALA A 79 -2.54 -13.86 2.20
CA ALA A 79 -1.62 -14.93 1.87
C ALA A 79 -1.73 -15.35 0.39
N ARG A 80 -0.60 -15.34 -0.33
CA ARG A 80 -0.49 -15.69 -1.74
C ARG A 80 -1.28 -14.78 -2.69
N VAL A 81 -1.73 -13.63 -2.22
CA VAL A 81 -2.42 -12.64 -3.05
C VAL A 81 -1.42 -11.58 -3.50
N LEU A 82 -1.33 -11.37 -4.80
CA LEU A 82 -0.44 -10.36 -5.37
C LEU A 82 -0.94 -8.94 -5.01
N PRO A 83 -0.05 -7.97 -4.81
CA PRO A 83 -0.43 -6.58 -4.50
C PRO A 83 -1.40 -5.98 -5.51
N ALA A 84 -1.27 -6.32 -6.79
CA ALA A 84 -2.15 -5.87 -7.87
C ALA A 84 -3.65 -6.18 -7.63
N ALA A 85 -3.95 -7.25 -6.87
CA ALA A 85 -5.33 -7.61 -6.56
C ALA A 85 -6.10 -6.51 -5.81
N TYR A 86 -5.39 -5.63 -5.13
CA TYR A 86 -5.98 -4.52 -4.35
C TYR A 86 -5.99 -3.20 -5.13
N GLY A 87 -5.49 -3.19 -6.37
CA GLY A 87 -5.39 -1.98 -7.19
C GLY A 87 -6.71 -1.23 -7.40
N PRO A 88 -7.82 -1.88 -7.79
CA PRO A 88 -9.10 -1.18 -7.94
C PRO A 88 -9.58 -0.52 -6.64
N LEU A 89 -9.39 -1.18 -5.49
CA LEU A 89 -9.73 -0.62 -4.18
C LEU A 89 -8.80 0.54 -3.81
N ALA A 90 -7.49 0.39 -4.05
CA ALA A 90 -6.50 1.43 -3.81
C ALA A 90 -6.77 2.69 -4.66
N GLN A 91 -7.16 2.52 -5.94
CA GLN A 91 -7.59 3.63 -6.80
C GLN A 91 -8.79 4.37 -6.22
N ARG A 92 -9.83 3.64 -5.79
CA ARG A 92 -11.03 4.25 -5.16
C ARG A 92 -10.66 5.10 -3.95
N ILE A 93 -9.77 4.60 -3.08
CA ILE A 93 -9.34 5.31 -1.88
C ILE A 93 -8.45 6.51 -2.25
N ALA A 94 -7.50 6.34 -3.16
CA ALA A 94 -6.58 7.40 -3.58
C ALA A 94 -7.29 8.58 -4.25
N ALA A 95 -8.37 8.33 -5.02
CA ALA A 95 -9.20 9.36 -5.62
C ALA A 95 -9.82 10.34 -4.59
N HIS A 96 -9.86 9.93 -3.30
CA HIS A 96 -10.35 10.78 -2.20
C HIS A 96 -9.24 11.55 -1.46
N GLY A 97 -8.03 11.61 -2.03
CA GLY A 97 -6.97 12.47 -1.50
C GLY A 97 -5.95 11.79 -0.59
N TYR A 98 -5.88 10.47 -0.60
CA TYR A 98 -4.95 9.68 0.22
C TYR A 98 -3.85 9.04 -0.63
N LEU A 99 -2.63 8.95 -0.09
CA LEU A 99 -1.64 8.01 -0.63
C LEU A 99 -2.05 6.59 -0.23
N VAL A 100 -2.07 5.65 -1.18
CA VAL A 100 -2.27 4.23 -0.89
C VAL A 100 -1.10 3.42 -1.41
N VAL A 101 -0.41 2.72 -0.53
CA VAL A 101 0.71 1.86 -0.86
C VAL A 101 0.34 0.41 -0.54
N VAL A 102 0.24 -0.43 -1.57
CA VAL A 102 0.06 -1.88 -1.39
C VAL A 102 1.43 -2.53 -1.37
N ALA A 103 1.81 -3.02 -0.19
CA ALA A 103 3.12 -3.59 0.05
C ALA A 103 3.32 -4.90 -0.72
N SER A 104 4.52 -5.12 -1.25
CA SER A 104 4.94 -6.44 -1.69
C SER A 104 5.54 -7.22 -0.52
N MET A 105 5.16 -8.48 -0.40
CA MET A 105 5.61 -9.34 0.68
C MET A 105 6.45 -10.49 0.14
N PRO A 106 7.54 -10.92 0.83
CA PRO A 106 8.30 -12.09 0.43
C PRO A 106 7.38 -13.31 0.27
N LEU A 107 7.47 -14.01 -0.86
CA LEU A 107 6.62 -15.14 -1.21
C LEU A 107 5.10 -14.83 -1.13
N ASN A 108 4.69 -13.57 -1.19
CA ASN A 108 3.32 -13.09 -0.96
C ASN A 108 2.76 -13.52 0.42
N LEU A 109 3.59 -13.49 1.46
CA LEU A 109 3.24 -13.84 2.83
C LEU A 109 3.67 -12.72 3.79
N ALA A 110 2.72 -11.94 4.29
CA ALA A 110 2.99 -10.81 5.18
C ALA A 110 3.69 -11.19 6.50
N VAL A 111 3.56 -12.46 6.94
CA VAL A 111 4.25 -12.97 8.11
C VAL A 111 5.77 -13.00 7.96
N LEU A 112 6.30 -12.94 6.73
CA LEU A 112 7.74 -12.95 6.46
C LEU A 112 8.37 -11.55 6.48
N ASP A 113 7.53 -10.49 6.51
CA ASP A 113 7.99 -9.09 6.60
C ASP A 113 6.91 -8.22 7.25
N ILE A 114 6.71 -8.41 8.54
CA ILE A 114 5.73 -7.64 9.33
C ILE A 114 6.10 -6.17 9.36
N ASP A 115 7.39 -5.86 9.27
CA ASP A 115 7.95 -4.52 9.40
C ASP A 115 8.09 -3.77 8.05
N ALA A 116 7.55 -4.31 6.95
CA ALA A 116 7.56 -3.69 5.63
C ALA A 116 7.07 -2.22 5.64
N ALA A 117 6.16 -1.87 6.54
CA ALA A 117 5.66 -0.51 6.70
C ALA A 117 6.76 0.51 7.02
N ASN A 118 7.83 0.11 7.72
CA ASN A 118 8.93 1.02 8.08
C ASN A 118 9.64 1.57 6.84
N ALA A 119 9.94 0.69 5.88
CA ALA A 119 10.59 1.09 4.63
C ALA A 119 9.67 2.00 3.79
N ILE A 120 8.38 1.66 3.71
CA ILE A 120 7.38 2.45 2.98
C ILE A 120 7.27 3.86 3.59
N MET A 121 7.16 3.97 4.91
CA MET A 121 7.09 5.27 5.57
C MET A 121 8.35 6.12 5.36
N ALA A 122 9.53 5.48 5.32
CA ALA A 122 10.78 6.19 5.07
C ALA A 122 10.90 6.75 3.64
N GLU A 123 10.20 6.15 2.67
CA GLU A 123 10.14 6.62 1.28
C GLU A 123 9.17 7.81 1.08
N HIS A 124 8.30 8.09 2.08
CA HIS A 124 7.26 9.12 2.02
C HIS A 124 7.32 10.09 3.21
N PRO A 125 8.40 10.88 3.35
CA PRO A 125 8.56 11.83 4.45
C PRO A 125 7.51 12.96 4.43
N GLU A 126 6.80 13.17 3.32
CA GLU A 126 5.70 14.13 3.18
C GLU A 126 4.42 13.69 3.90
N VAL A 127 4.28 12.40 4.20
CA VAL A 127 3.11 11.87 4.90
C VAL A 127 3.27 12.06 6.42
N THR A 128 2.36 12.82 7.01
CA THR A 128 2.42 13.17 8.43
C THR A 128 1.58 12.28 9.34
N ARG A 129 0.67 11.47 8.77
CA ARG A 129 -0.16 10.50 9.48
C ARG A 129 -0.30 9.21 8.69
N TRP A 130 -0.05 8.10 9.34
CA TRP A 130 -0.13 6.80 8.70
C TRP A 130 -1.25 5.94 9.27
N ALA A 131 -1.95 5.27 8.38
CA ALA A 131 -2.84 4.15 8.68
C ALA A 131 -2.32 2.88 8.00
N ILE A 132 -2.69 1.74 8.56
CA ILE A 132 -2.39 0.44 7.97
C ILE A 132 -3.69 -0.33 7.77
N ALA A 133 -3.80 -1.03 6.66
CA ALA A 133 -4.87 -1.97 6.39
C ALA A 133 -4.27 -3.32 6.02
N GLY A 134 -5.07 -4.36 6.10
CA GLY A 134 -4.65 -5.64 5.56
C GLY A 134 -5.80 -6.61 5.41
N HIS A 135 -5.63 -7.51 4.44
CA HIS A 135 -6.59 -8.56 4.14
C HIS A 135 -6.12 -9.90 4.71
N SER A 136 -7.02 -10.62 5.40
CA SER A 136 -6.74 -11.99 5.87
C SER A 136 -5.43 -12.06 6.68
N LEU A 137 -4.44 -12.88 6.29
CA LEU A 137 -3.12 -12.92 6.92
C LEU A 137 -2.45 -11.54 6.97
N GLY A 138 -2.58 -10.73 5.91
CA GLY A 138 -2.06 -9.36 5.90
C GLY A 138 -2.71 -8.48 6.96
N GLY A 139 -4.02 -8.64 7.19
CA GLY A 139 -4.73 -7.92 8.26
C GLY A 139 -4.27 -8.33 9.67
N ALA A 140 -4.06 -9.64 9.91
CA ALA A 140 -3.49 -10.11 11.14
C ALA A 140 -2.08 -9.53 11.38
N MET A 141 -1.24 -9.48 10.34
CA MET A 141 0.12 -8.92 10.44
C MET A 141 0.10 -7.38 10.58
N ALA A 142 -0.85 -6.69 9.97
CA ALA A 142 -1.07 -5.26 10.17
C ALA A 142 -1.47 -4.96 11.64
N ALA A 143 -2.35 -5.76 12.22
CA ALA A 143 -2.69 -5.65 13.65
C ALA A 143 -1.50 -5.96 14.56
N GLN A 144 -0.70 -6.98 14.21
CA GLN A 144 0.52 -7.29 14.96
C GLN A 144 1.53 -6.13 14.88
N TYR A 145 1.70 -5.51 13.70
CA TYR A 145 2.54 -4.32 13.55
C TYR A 145 2.09 -3.19 14.48
N VAL A 146 0.78 -2.91 14.54
CA VAL A 146 0.22 -1.92 15.47
C VAL A 146 0.54 -2.24 16.93
N GLY A 147 0.41 -3.51 17.33
CA GLY A 147 0.70 -3.95 18.69
C GLY A 147 2.18 -3.86 19.07
N THR A 148 3.09 -4.10 18.13
CA THR A 148 4.54 -4.09 18.37
C THR A 148 5.19 -2.72 18.15
N HIS A 149 4.50 -1.78 17.49
CA HIS A 149 4.97 -0.43 17.19
C HIS A 149 3.98 0.63 17.72
N PRO A 150 3.82 0.76 19.04
CA PRO A 150 2.84 1.65 19.64
C PRO A 150 3.06 3.10 19.21
N GLY A 151 1.97 3.78 18.80
CA GLY A 151 2.00 5.19 18.38
C GLY A 151 2.50 5.44 16.96
N VAL A 152 3.00 4.41 16.22
CA VAL A 152 3.46 4.56 14.83
C VAL A 152 2.29 4.65 13.85
N MET A 153 1.21 3.94 14.04
CA MET A 153 0.01 4.05 13.21
C MET A 153 -1.08 4.86 13.91
N ARG A 154 -1.86 5.59 13.15
CA ARG A 154 -3.05 6.34 13.61
C ARG A 154 -4.34 5.63 13.27
N GLY A 155 -4.34 4.70 12.33
CA GLY A 155 -5.50 3.94 11.93
C GLY A 155 -5.18 2.49 11.57
N LEU A 156 -6.19 1.62 11.73
CA LEU A 156 -6.13 0.20 11.36
C LEU A 156 -7.45 -0.21 10.68
N ALA A 157 -7.36 -0.73 9.46
CA ALA A 157 -8.49 -1.38 8.79
C ALA A 157 -8.22 -2.87 8.60
N LEU A 158 -9.04 -3.71 9.22
CA LEU A 158 -8.99 -5.16 9.08
C LEU A 158 -10.00 -5.58 8.02
N TRP A 159 -9.51 -6.09 6.89
CA TRP A 159 -10.33 -6.62 5.80
C TRP A 159 -10.37 -8.15 5.90
N ALA A 160 -11.51 -8.70 6.27
CA ALA A 160 -11.69 -10.13 6.51
C ALA A 160 -10.57 -10.71 7.41
N ALA A 161 -10.30 -10.03 8.52
CA ALA A 161 -9.21 -10.36 9.43
C ALA A 161 -9.54 -10.01 10.88
N TYR A 162 -8.78 -10.58 11.80
CA TYR A 162 -8.81 -10.29 13.23
C TYR A 162 -7.39 -10.24 13.80
N PRO A 163 -7.15 -9.53 14.92
CA PRO A 163 -5.82 -9.42 15.49
C PRO A 163 -5.35 -10.78 16.05
N PRO A 164 -4.04 -11.10 15.99
CA PRO A 164 -3.48 -12.30 16.60
C PRO A 164 -3.28 -12.17 18.12
N GLY A 165 -3.54 -10.99 18.68
CA GLY A 165 -3.40 -10.69 20.11
C GLY A 165 -4.07 -9.38 20.47
N ASP A 166 -4.04 -9.03 21.74
CA ASP A 166 -4.69 -7.85 22.30
C ASP A 166 -3.99 -6.56 21.88
N ILE A 167 -4.73 -5.70 21.14
CA ILE A 167 -4.32 -4.34 20.75
C ILE A 167 -5.35 -3.29 21.23
N SER A 168 -6.18 -3.63 22.21
CA SER A 168 -7.27 -2.79 22.71
C SER A 168 -6.80 -1.42 23.23
N THR A 169 -5.54 -1.35 23.69
CA THR A 169 -4.93 -0.12 24.22
C THR A 169 -4.08 0.64 23.22
N SER A 170 -4.04 0.22 21.93
CA SER A 170 -3.16 0.82 20.91
C SER A 170 -3.54 2.29 20.56
N GLY A 171 -4.77 2.72 20.81
CA GLY A 171 -5.24 4.07 20.52
C GLY A 171 -5.44 4.39 19.03
N VAL A 172 -5.35 3.40 18.14
CA VAL A 172 -5.60 3.61 16.71
C VAL A 172 -7.09 3.74 16.41
N ALA A 173 -7.46 4.52 15.41
CA ALA A 173 -8.81 4.52 14.86
C ALA A 173 -9.02 3.20 14.09
N ALA A 174 -9.70 2.22 14.71
CA ALA A 174 -9.86 0.90 14.13
C ALA A 174 -11.19 0.71 13.40
N THR A 175 -11.16 -0.11 12.34
CA THR A 175 -12.35 -0.59 11.61
C THR A 175 -12.15 -2.06 11.21
N SER A 176 -13.13 -2.93 11.52
CA SER A 176 -13.16 -4.34 11.13
C SER A 176 -14.26 -4.54 10.09
N ILE A 177 -13.87 -4.95 8.87
CA ILE A 177 -14.73 -5.04 7.69
C ILE A 177 -14.69 -6.49 7.20
N PHE A 178 -15.84 -7.15 7.10
CA PHE A 178 -15.89 -8.56 6.69
C PHE A 178 -17.23 -8.91 6.03
N GLY A 179 -17.18 -9.86 5.09
CA GLY A 179 -18.39 -10.41 4.48
C GLY A 179 -19.13 -11.32 5.44
N THR A 180 -20.48 -11.29 5.44
CA THR A 180 -21.27 -12.17 6.30
C THR A 180 -21.24 -13.63 5.87
N LEU A 181 -20.78 -13.92 4.63
CA LEU A 181 -20.59 -15.27 4.11
C LEU A 181 -19.11 -15.72 4.19
N ASP A 182 -18.20 -14.89 4.72
CA ASP A 182 -16.82 -15.30 5.00
C ASP A 182 -16.83 -16.44 6.03
N ALA A 183 -16.04 -17.49 5.77
CA ALA A 183 -15.91 -18.61 6.71
C ALA A 183 -15.37 -18.19 8.10
N GLY A 184 -14.69 -17.04 8.21
CA GLY A 184 -14.21 -16.44 9.45
C GLY A 184 -15.16 -15.42 10.07
N ALA A 185 -16.34 -15.15 9.51
CA ALA A 185 -17.26 -14.10 9.96
C ALA A 185 -17.60 -14.17 11.45
N ASP A 186 -17.91 -15.37 11.95
CA ASP A 186 -18.24 -15.58 13.37
C ASP A 186 -17.07 -15.22 14.29
N LYS A 187 -15.83 -15.54 13.90
CA LYS A 187 -14.65 -15.18 14.68
C LYS A 187 -14.43 -13.66 14.66
N MET A 188 -14.55 -13.02 13.50
CA MET A 188 -14.39 -11.55 13.37
C MET A 188 -15.46 -10.78 14.17
N ALA A 189 -16.69 -11.29 14.21
CA ALA A 189 -17.80 -10.72 14.97
C ALA A 189 -17.78 -11.06 16.47
N SER A 190 -16.94 -12.00 16.91
CA SER A 190 -16.98 -12.58 18.24
C SER A 190 -16.71 -11.56 19.35
N PRO A 191 -17.28 -11.77 20.58
CA PRO A 191 -16.95 -10.94 21.72
C PRO A 191 -15.46 -10.94 22.08
N ASP A 192 -14.74 -12.03 21.81
CA ASP A 192 -13.30 -12.12 22.08
C ASP A 192 -12.52 -11.19 21.16
N THR A 193 -12.76 -11.25 19.86
CA THR A 193 -12.14 -10.34 18.89
C THR A 193 -12.48 -8.87 19.19
N ARG A 194 -13.71 -8.59 19.64
CA ARG A 194 -14.09 -7.22 20.02
C ARG A 194 -13.31 -6.71 21.23
N ARG A 195 -12.98 -7.57 22.20
CA ARG A 195 -12.17 -7.20 23.38
C ARG A 195 -10.70 -6.98 23.05
N GLU A 196 -10.20 -7.65 22.01
CA GLU A 196 -8.82 -7.50 21.54
C GLU A 196 -8.58 -6.25 20.70
N LEU A 197 -9.62 -5.53 20.31
CA LEU A 197 -9.57 -4.31 19.49
C LEU A 197 -9.87 -3.06 20.34
N PRO A 198 -9.44 -1.84 19.91
CA PRO A 198 -9.82 -0.60 20.57
C PRO A 198 -11.33 -0.50 20.80
N PRO A 199 -11.78 0.04 21.95
CA PRO A 199 -13.21 0.06 22.32
C PRO A 199 -14.11 0.78 21.31
N ASP A 200 -13.56 1.76 20.57
CA ASP A 200 -14.24 2.56 19.57
C ASP A 200 -14.14 1.97 18.14
N THR A 201 -13.71 0.70 18.01
CA THR A 201 -13.64 0.00 16.72
C THR A 201 -15.00 -0.06 16.05
N VAL A 202 -15.06 0.37 14.79
CA VAL A 202 -16.26 0.27 13.96
C VAL A 202 -16.27 -1.10 13.27
N PHE A 203 -17.34 -1.87 13.48
CA PHE A 203 -17.54 -3.17 12.83
C PHE A 203 -18.51 -3.02 11.66
N VAL A 204 -18.09 -3.43 10.47
CA VAL A 204 -18.83 -3.31 9.20
C VAL A 204 -19.02 -4.70 8.60
N PRO A 205 -20.08 -5.45 8.99
CA PRO A 205 -20.44 -6.68 8.32
C PRO A 205 -21.10 -6.36 6.97
N ILE A 206 -20.52 -6.85 5.87
CA ILE A 206 -21.05 -6.67 4.52
C ILE A 206 -22.00 -7.83 4.21
N ALA A 207 -23.29 -7.56 4.15
CA ALA A 207 -24.31 -8.57 3.88
C ALA A 207 -24.09 -9.22 2.51
N GLY A 208 -23.98 -10.54 2.48
CA GLY A 208 -23.78 -11.32 1.25
C GLY A 208 -22.36 -11.27 0.68
N GLY A 209 -21.43 -10.55 1.30
CA GLY A 209 -20.03 -10.55 0.94
C GLY A 209 -19.29 -11.79 1.45
N ASN A 210 -18.11 -12.09 0.86
CA ASN A 210 -17.25 -13.20 1.22
C ASN A 210 -15.79 -12.78 1.40
N HIS A 211 -14.89 -13.74 1.65
CA HIS A 211 -13.47 -13.49 1.86
C HIS A 211 -12.73 -13.06 0.59
N GLU A 212 -12.94 -13.79 -0.51
CA GLU A 212 -12.22 -13.60 -1.77
C GLU A 212 -12.47 -12.21 -2.37
N GLN A 213 -13.69 -11.69 -2.24
CA GLN A 213 -14.05 -10.38 -2.81
C GLN A 213 -13.43 -9.17 -2.08
N MET A 214 -12.58 -9.39 -1.06
CA MET A 214 -11.73 -8.33 -0.50
C MET A 214 -10.61 -7.89 -1.45
N GLY A 215 -10.36 -8.65 -2.53
CA GLY A 215 -9.43 -8.30 -3.61
C GLY A 215 -9.94 -8.76 -4.97
N TRP A 216 -9.24 -8.40 -6.05
CA TRP A 216 -9.56 -8.80 -7.43
C TRP A 216 -8.69 -9.99 -7.86
N TYR A 217 -8.96 -11.14 -7.25
CA TYR A 217 -8.32 -12.42 -7.49
C TYR A 217 -9.33 -13.56 -7.38
N THR A 218 -8.92 -14.80 -7.67
CA THR A 218 -9.76 -16.00 -7.54
C THR A 218 -8.98 -17.14 -6.91
N GLY A 219 -9.70 -18.17 -6.48
CA GLY A 219 -9.13 -19.41 -5.98
C GLY A 219 -8.93 -19.46 -4.48
N GLN A 220 -9.67 -18.65 -3.73
CA GLN A 220 -9.70 -18.73 -2.27
C GLN A 220 -10.29 -20.07 -1.83
N PRO A 221 -9.52 -20.93 -1.12
CA PRO A 221 -10.03 -22.22 -0.68
C PRO A 221 -11.15 -22.07 0.36
N ASN A 222 -12.18 -22.91 0.23
CA ASN A 222 -13.29 -23.03 1.20
C ASN A 222 -14.05 -21.72 1.46
N ASP A 223 -14.01 -20.75 0.54
CA ASP A 223 -14.77 -19.52 0.64
C ASP A 223 -16.15 -19.70 0.00
N PRO A 224 -17.24 -19.55 0.73
CA PRO A 224 -18.57 -19.59 0.14
C PRO A 224 -18.76 -18.51 -0.93
N PRO A 225 -19.54 -18.78 -1.99
CA PRO A 225 -19.81 -17.78 -3.00
C PRO A 225 -20.57 -16.58 -2.41
N ALA A 226 -20.14 -15.37 -2.75
CA ALA A 226 -20.86 -14.16 -2.38
C ALA A 226 -22.21 -14.07 -3.09
N THR A 227 -23.17 -13.39 -2.47
CA THR A 227 -24.50 -13.12 -3.06
C THR A 227 -24.64 -11.69 -3.59
N ILE A 228 -23.60 -10.87 -3.41
CA ILE A 228 -23.47 -9.53 -3.99
C ILE A 228 -22.30 -9.51 -4.98
N SER A 229 -22.28 -8.51 -5.85
CA SER A 229 -21.16 -8.34 -6.78
C SER A 229 -19.86 -7.97 -6.04
N ARG A 230 -18.71 -8.31 -6.63
CA ARG A 230 -17.41 -7.89 -6.12
C ARG A 230 -17.31 -6.36 -6.06
N ASP A 231 -17.87 -5.68 -7.05
CA ASP A 231 -17.86 -4.22 -7.12
C ASP A 231 -18.63 -3.59 -5.96
N ASP A 232 -19.80 -4.12 -5.63
CA ASP A 232 -20.62 -3.68 -4.49
C ASP A 232 -19.88 -3.93 -3.15
N GLN A 233 -19.25 -5.10 -3.00
CA GLN A 233 -18.45 -5.37 -1.80
C GLN A 233 -17.26 -4.43 -1.68
N GLN A 234 -16.51 -4.24 -2.76
CA GLN A 234 -15.36 -3.34 -2.82
C GLN A 234 -15.75 -1.87 -2.56
N GLY A 235 -16.94 -1.46 -3.01
CA GLY A 235 -17.52 -0.14 -2.70
C GLY A 235 -17.68 0.05 -1.20
N GLN A 236 -18.30 -0.92 -0.52
CA GLN A 236 -18.51 -0.88 0.94
C GLN A 236 -17.19 -0.95 1.73
N VAL A 237 -16.21 -1.74 1.26
CA VAL A 237 -14.86 -1.77 1.87
C VAL A 237 -14.17 -0.42 1.73
N ALA A 238 -14.26 0.23 0.55
CA ALA A 238 -13.70 1.55 0.32
C ALA A 238 -14.34 2.58 1.24
N GLU A 239 -15.67 2.64 1.31
CA GLU A 239 -16.43 3.57 2.13
C GLU A 239 -16.05 3.45 3.62
N ALA A 240 -16.04 2.23 4.16
CA ALA A 240 -15.67 1.99 5.55
C ALA A 240 -14.20 2.35 5.84
N THR A 241 -13.30 2.09 4.90
CA THR A 241 -11.89 2.46 5.03
C THR A 241 -11.70 3.97 4.96
N LEU A 242 -12.41 4.66 4.06
CA LEU A 242 -12.42 6.13 3.95
C LEU A 242 -12.95 6.79 5.24
N ALA A 243 -13.99 6.24 5.85
CA ALA A 243 -14.50 6.72 7.13
C ALA A 243 -13.43 6.60 8.24
N MET A 244 -12.66 5.52 8.27
CA MET A 244 -11.52 5.36 9.19
C MET A 244 -10.43 6.39 8.88
N LEU A 245 -10.05 6.58 7.60
CA LEU A 245 -9.03 7.54 7.19
C LEU A 245 -9.43 8.99 7.52
N ALA A 246 -10.70 9.35 7.43
CA ALA A 246 -11.21 10.66 7.87
C ALA A 246 -11.01 10.86 9.39
N ARG A 247 -11.19 9.82 10.22
CA ARG A 247 -10.87 9.86 11.65
C ARG A 247 -9.36 10.05 11.88
N VAL A 248 -8.51 9.41 11.06
CA VAL A 248 -7.05 9.61 11.10
C VAL A 248 -6.68 11.03 10.71
N GLN A 249 -7.28 11.57 9.66
CA GLN A 249 -7.01 12.92 9.17
C GLN A 249 -7.38 14.01 10.19
N ALA A 250 -8.36 13.76 11.05
CA ALA A 250 -8.76 14.66 12.13
C ALA A 250 -7.81 14.65 13.34
N GLN A 251 -6.85 13.71 13.42
CA GLN A 251 -5.89 13.65 14.52
C GLN A 251 -4.72 14.63 14.29
N PRO A 252 -3.97 15.01 15.34
CA PRO A 252 -2.75 15.79 15.20
C PRO A 252 -1.69 15.06 14.35
N ASP A 253 -0.80 15.82 13.70
CA ASP A 253 0.31 15.25 12.94
C ASP A 253 1.16 14.33 13.81
N GLN A 254 1.52 13.19 13.27
CA GLN A 254 2.34 12.19 13.93
C GLN A 254 3.83 12.48 13.72
N PHE A 255 4.17 12.91 12.50
CA PHE A 255 5.52 13.31 12.13
C PHE A 255 5.51 14.80 11.76
N PRO A 256 6.56 15.57 12.10
CA PRO A 256 6.66 16.94 11.63
C PRO A 256 6.72 16.95 10.10
N ALA A 257 6.01 17.89 9.48
CA ALA A 257 6.14 18.09 8.05
C ALA A 257 7.62 18.32 7.69
N PRO A 258 8.13 17.78 6.57
CA PRO A 258 9.47 18.04 6.13
C PRO A 258 9.67 19.56 6.00
N ALA A 259 10.79 20.06 6.49
CA ALA A 259 11.12 21.47 6.31
C ALA A 259 11.03 21.81 4.80
N PRO A 260 10.45 22.97 4.43
CA PRO A 260 10.40 23.36 3.04
C PRO A 260 11.80 23.28 2.45
N SER A 261 11.95 22.52 1.36
CA SER A 261 13.23 22.42 0.66
C SER A 261 13.68 23.83 0.28
N VAL A 262 14.71 24.34 0.93
CA VAL A 262 15.39 25.56 0.48
C VAL A 262 15.97 25.18 -0.88
N GLY A 263 15.33 25.68 -1.94
CA GLY A 263 15.88 25.52 -3.30
C GLY A 263 17.35 25.89 -3.32
N PRO A 264 18.16 25.28 -4.20
CA PRO A 264 19.57 25.66 -4.31
C PRO A 264 19.66 27.18 -4.41
N PRO A 265 20.63 27.83 -3.72
CA PRO A 265 20.80 29.26 -3.82
C PRO A 265 20.88 29.64 -5.28
N ALA A 266 20.10 30.65 -5.67
CA ALA A 266 20.12 31.15 -7.05
C ALA A 266 21.60 31.35 -7.48
N SER A 267 21.97 30.69 -8.57
CA SER A 267 23.31 30.88 -9.14
C SER A 267 23.57 32.38 -9.30
N PRO A 268 24.71 32.91 -8.85
CA PRO A 268 25.04 34.33 -9.06
C PRO A 268 24.92 34.57 -10.58
N GLY A 269 24.05 35.53 -10.92
CA GLY A 269 23.88 35.95 -12.32
C GLY A 269 25.23 36.32 -12.94
N PRO A 270 25.40 36.22 -14.26
CA PRO A 270 26.66 36.60 -14.92
C PRO A 270 27.01 38.05 -14.55
N PRO A 271 28.30 38.35 -14.34
CA PRO A 271 28.73 39.70 -14.01
C PRO A 271 28.25 40.68 -15.08
N ALA A 272 27.69 41.79 -14.63
CA ALA A 272 27.24 42.85 -15.53
C ALA A 272 28.39 43.23 -16.47
N SER A 273 28.11 43.18 -17.80
CA SER A 273 29.06 43.64 -18.83
C SER A 273 29.45 45.09 -18.57
N PRO A 274 30.74 45.46 -18.72
CA PRO A 274 31.17 46.84 -18.52
C PRO A 274 30.44 47.74 -19.53
N VAL A 275 29.82 48.81 -19.02
CA VAL A 275 29.19 49.87 -19.83
C VAL A 275 30.26 50.57 -20.62
N SER A 276 30.26 50.46 -21.94
CA SER A 276 31.13 51.26 -22.82
C SER A 276 30.85 52.75 -22.62
N PRO A 277 31.90 53.60 -22.53
CA PRO A 277 31.67 55.04 -22.42
C PRO A 277 31.01 55.59 -23.70
N ALA A 278 29.98 56.38 -23.48
CA ALA A 278 29.27 57.07 -24.57
C ALA A 278 30.18 57.96 -25.38
N SER A 279 30.15 57.82 -26.72
CA SER A 279 30.83 58.72 -27.65
C SER A 279 30.24 60.12 -27.56
N PRO A 280 31.09 61.17 -27.65
CA PRO A 280 30.59 62.57 -27.61
C PRO A 280 29.75 62.93 -28.82
N VAL A 281 28.63 63.56 -28.54
CA VAL A 281 27.67 64.09 -29.54
C VAL A 281 28.34 65.30 -30.23
N PRO A 282 28.38 65.40 -31.59
CA PRO A 282 28.91 66.59 -32.27
C PRO A 282 27.93 67.76 -32.12
N ALA A 283 28.48 68.93 -31.84
CA ALA A 283 27.76 70.17 -31.67
C ALA A 283 27.04 70.59 -33.01
N ALA A 284 25.76 70.86 -32.93
CA ALA A 284 25.02 71.47 -34.02
C ALA A 284 25.38 72.90 -34.15
N SER A 285 26.01 73.28 -35.30
CA SER A 285 26.18 74.66 -35.74
C SER A 285 24.82 75.15 -36.26
N GLY A 286 24.37 76.29 -35.71
CA GLY A 286 23.23 77.02 -36.19
C GLY A 286 23.47 77.77 -37.46
N ALA A 287 22.41 77.92 -38.24
CA ALA A 287 22.25 79.07 -39.16
C ALA A 287 20.79 79.29 -39.44
N SER A 288 20.27 80.37 -38.93
CA SER A 288 19.46 81.43 -39.48
C SER A 288 18.35 81.12 -40.50
N SER A 289 17.18 81.54 -40.09
CA SER A 289 16.07 81.97 -40.95
C SER A 289 16.48 82.98 -42.03
N PRO A 290 15.66 83.40 -43.13
CA PRO A 290 14.33 83.95 -42.88
C PRO A 290 13.27 83.73 -44.03
N SER A 291 12.02 84.07 -43.66
CA SER A 291 11.04 84.88 -44.38
C SER A 291 10.45 84.44 -45.74
N GLY A 292 9.15 84.57 -45.82
CA GLY A 292 8.48 85.14 -47.00
C GLY A 292 7.30 84.36 -47.55
N ALA A 293 6.16 85.01 -47.37
CA ALA A 293 4.89 84.99 -48.06
C ALA A 293 3.91 83.87 -47.67
#